data_9914097d8c96404d1b381c667cc3c22c
#
_entry.id   9914097d8c96404d1b381c667cc3c22c
#
_cell.length_a   1.000
_cell.length_b   1.000
_cell.length_c   1.000
_cell.angle_alpha   90.00
_cell.angle_beta   90.00
_cell.angle_gamma   90.00
#
_symmetry.space_group_name_H-M   'P 1'
#
loop_
_entity.id
_entity.type
_entity.pdbx_description
1 polymer ?
#
loop_
_entity_poly.entity_id
_entity_poly.type
_entity_poly.pdbx_seq_one_letter_code
_entity_poly.pdbx_strand_id
1 'polypeptide(L)'
;MIKDKPNRLMKLFLNVALEPWILRHYSSIKFMNEIAVKPDQSCLMLMNHYSFNDGFLLNRICRLLLKKQLKAMVIESQMKAFPILKYFGCFSVSKKSRSMIDSLNYAAESLKDPTVMLGIYPQGGLYSMHLNKIHFVPGLAYIFKHAKNVPFQVFFGVTLLDYLENYKPVARVYFTSYEGERDSNKMEEAYNLFYQSCKQQNQRLYRPPESVVDAV
;
A
#
# COMPACT_ATOMS: atom_id res chain seq x y z
N MET A 1 -11.68 3.70 -18.23
CA MET A 1 -11.28 3.96 -16.82
C MET A 1 -12.39 4.71 -16.09
N ILE A 2 -12.72 4.31 -14.85
CA ILE A 2 -13.62 5.04 -13.94
C ILE A 2 -12.72 5.91 -13.05
N LYS A 3 -12.86 7.24 -13.16
CA LYS A 3 -12.11 8.20 -12.35
C LYS A 3 -12.66 8.28 -10.92
N ASP A 4 -11.80 8.60 -9.97
CA ASP A 4 -12.22 8.97 -8.63
C ASP A 4 -13.00 10.30 -8.62
N LYS A 5 -13.87 10.42 -7.63
CA LYS A 5 -14.66 11.64 -7.38
C LYS A 5 -14.66 11.89 -5.86
N PRO A 6 -13.54 12.36 -5.28
CA PRO A 6 -13.44 12.51 -3.84
C PRO A 6 -14.55 13.43 -3.31
N ASN A 7 -15.17 13.00 -2.19
CA ASN A 7 -16.25 13.71 -1.54
C ASN A 7 -15.97 13.80 -0.03
N ARG A 8 -16.03 15.00 0.54
CA ARG A 8 -15.69 15.24 1.95
C ARG A 8 -16.59 14.47 2.93
N LEU A 9 -17.90 14.44 2.68
CA LEU A 9 -18.86 13.73 3.54
C LEU A 9 -18.64 12.21 3.46
N MET A 10 -18.40 11.69 2.26
CA MET A 10 -18.11 10.26 2.08
C MET A 10 -16.77 9.87 2.69
N LYS A 11 -15.75 10.74 2.62
CA LYS A 11 -14.47 10.54 3.33
C LYS A 11 -14.67 10.53 4.85
N LEU A 12 -15.49 11.42 5.38
CA LEU A 12 -15.83 11.42 6.80
C LEU A 12 -16.52 10.11 7.20
N PHE A 13 -17.53 9.67 6.45
CA PHE A 13 -18.19 8.38 6.65
C PHE A 13 -17.21 7.21 6.61
N LEU A 14 -16.31 7.17 5.61
CA LEU A 14 -15.26 6.16 5.55
C LEU A 14 -14.42 6.14 6.83
N ASN A 15 -13.93 7.29 7.25
CA ASN A 15 -12.96 7.38 8.35
C ASN A 15 -13.59 7.11 9.72
N VAL A 16 -14.87 7.45 9.92
CA VAL A 16 -15.54 7.38 11.22
C VAL A 16 -16.34 6.09 11.39
N ALA A 17 -16.93 5.57 10.31
CA ALA A 17 -17.79 4.40 10.37
C ALA A 17 -17.21 3.18 9.65
N LEU A 18 -16.97 3.29 8.36
CA LEU A 18 -16.64 2.13 7.53
C LEU A 18 -15.24 1.56 7.81
N GLU A 19 -14.21 2.41 7.87
CA GLU A 19 -12.84 1.98 8.16
C GLU A 19 -12.70 1.31 9.54
N PRO A 20 -13.19 1.89 10.65
CA PRO A 20 -13.15 1.22 11.96
C PRO A 20 -13.91 -0.09 11.97
N TRP A 21 -15.09 -0.13 11.32
CA TRP A 21 -15.90 -1.34 11.23
C TRP A 21 -15.18 -2.47 10.49
N ILE A 22 -14.48 -2.19 9.39
CA ILE A 22 -13.70 -3.18 8.64
C ILE A 22 -12.44 -3.56 9.42
N LEU A 23 -11.70 -2.58 9.94
CA LEU A 23 -10.43 -2.83 10.62
C LEU A 23 -10.60 -3.49 12.01
N ARG A 24 -11.84 -3.62 12.53
CA ARG A 24 -12.12 -4.43 13.73
C ARG A 24 -11.79 -5.92 13.59
N HIS A 25 -11.52 -6.38 12.35
CA HIS A 25 -11.02 -7.73 12.09
C HIS A 25 -9.57 -7.94 12.57
N TYR A 26 -8.85 -6.87 12.84
CA TYR A 26 -7.55 -6.91 13.52
C TYR A 26 -7.73 -6.75 15.04
N SER A 27 -6.94 -7.47 15.81
CA SER A 27 -6.81 -7.26 17.26
C SER A 27 -6.17 -5.90 17.55
N SER A 28 -5.11 -5.60 16.81
CA SER A 28 -4.46 -4.29 16.80
C SER A 28 -3.74 -4.03 15.48
N ILE A 29 -3.49 -2.76 15.18
CA ILE A 29 -2.66 -2.32 14.05
C ILE A 29 -1.51 -1.53 14.65
N LYS A 30 -0.28 -2.04 14.44
CA LYS A 30 0.96 -1.46 14.97
C LYS A 30 1.80 -0.91 13.83
N PHE A 31 2.09 0.39 13.86
CA PHE A 31 3.09 1.00 12.99
C PHE A 31 4.44 0.83 13.67
N MET A 32 5.34 0.11 13.02
CA MET A 32 6.58 -0.37 13.65
C MET A 32 7.69 0.68 13.63
N ASN A 33 7.56 1.68 12.78
CA ASN A 33 8.48 2.81 12.69
C ASN A 33 7.77 4.04 12.09
N GLU A 34 8.41 5.19 12.16
CA GLU A 34 7.92 6.45 11.63
C GLU A 34 8.33 6.67 10.18
N ILE A 35 7.64 7.57 9.49
CA ILE A 35 7.91 8.01 8.13
C ILE A 35 8.17 9.51 8.13
N ALA A 36 9.32 9.93 7.59
CA ALA A 36 9.62 11.34 7.36
C ALA A 36 9.02 11.78 6.02
N VAL A 37 8.00 12.62 6.07
CA VAL A 37 7.26 13.10 4.88
C VAL A 37 7.63 14.55 4.59
N LYS A 38 8.04 14.83 3.35
CA LYS A 38 8.20 16.20 2.83
C LYS A 38 6.82 16.73 2.42
N PRO A 39 6.32 17.80 3.01
CA PRO A 39 4.95 18.28 2.76
C PRO A 39 4.75 18.81 1.34
N ASP A 40 5.80 19.34 0.74
CA ASP A 40 5.85 19.96 -0.59
C ASP A 40 5.96 18.94 -1.76
N GLN A 41 6.08 17.65 -1.47
CA GLN A 41 6.17 16.59 -2.46
C GLN A 41 5.03 15.60 -2.30
N SER A 42 4.51 15.07 -3.41
CA SER A 42 3.60 13.93 -3.39
C SER A 42 4.33 12.66 -2.94
N CYS A 43 3.56 11.62 -2.65
CA CYS A 43 4.10 10.34 -2.20
C CYS A 43 3.63 9.21 -3.10
N LEU A 44 4.52 8.29 -3.44
CA LEU A 44 4.19 6.97 -3.97
C LEU A 44 4.42 5.94 -2.85
N MET A 45 3.39 5.24 -2.43
CA MET A 45 3.45 4.16 -1.44
C MET A 45 3.29 2.81 -2.14
N LEU A 46 4.30 1.96 -2.07
CA LEU A 46 4.26 0.58 -2.57
C LEU A 46 4.10 -0.38 -1.39
N MET A 47 3.07 -1.23 -1.43
CA MET A 47 2.77 -2.17 -0.35
C MET A 47 2.49 -3.58 -0.88
N ASN A 48 2.74 -4.62 -0.06
CA ASN A 48 2.27 -5.96 -0.35
C ASN A 48 0.73 -6.04 -0.23
N HIS A 49 0.13 -6.94 -1.03
CA HIS A 49 -1.33 -7.08 -1.13
C HIS A 49 -1.75 -8.52 -0.87
N TYR A 50 -2.43 -8.74 0.24
CA TYR A 50 -2.85 -10.09 0.68
C TYR A 50 -4.33 -10.14 1.09
N SER A 51 -4.99 -8.99 1.27
CA SER A 51 -6.35 -8.92 1.80
C SER A 51 -7.17 -7.79 1.17
N PHE A 52 -8.47 -7.98 1.12
CA PHE A 52 -9.41 -6.89 0.81
C PHE A 52 -9.28 -5.70 1.79
N ASN A 53 -8.89 -5.98 3.03
CA ASN A 53 -8.75 -4.95 4.07
C ASN A 53 -7.57 -4.01 3.86
N ASP A 54 -6.61 -4.37 2.99
CA ASP A 54 -5.39 -3.59 2.75
C ASP A 54 -5.70 -2.17 2.26
N GLY A 55 -6.77 -2.00 1.45
CA GLY A 55 -7.20 -0.69 0.99
C GLY A 55 -7.61 0.26 2.13
N PHE A 56 -8.25 -0.27 3.17
CA PHE A 56 -8.63 0.51 4.36
C PHE A 56 -7.43 0.78 5.26
N LEU A 57 -6.51 -0.17 5.36
CA LEU A 57 -5.24 0.03 6.05
C LEU A 57 -4.40 1.10 5.36
N LEU A 58 -4.33 1.07 4.03
CA LEU A 58 -3.66 2.10 3.23
C LEU A 58 -4.29 3.50 3.44
N ASN A 59 -5.63 3.58 3.50
CA ASN A 59 -6.31 4.84 3.83
C ASN A 59 -5.93 5.35 5.23
N ARG A 60 -5.86 4.46 6.22
CA ARG A 60 -5.43 4.80 7.58
C ARG A 60 -3.99 5.32 7.62
N ILE A 61 -3.07 4.66 6.92
CA ILE A 61 -1.66 5.10 6.77
C ILE A 61 -1.61 6.49 6.14
N CYS A 62 -2.31 6.67 5.01
CA CYS A 62 -2.36 7.94 4.29
C CYS A 62 -2.84 9.09 5.18
N ARG A 63 -3.89 8.86 5.94
CA ARG A 63 -4.52 9.87 6.80
C ARG A 63 -3.71 10.19 8.06
N LEU A 64 -3.24 9.16 8.76
CA LEU A 64 -2.60 9.33 10.07
C LEU A 64 -1.12 9.68 9.97
N LEU A 65 -0.39 9.04 9.07
CA LEU A 65 1.07 9.18 8.99
C LEU A 65 1.48 10.21 7.94
N LEU A 66 0.93 10.13 6.73
CA LEU A 66 1.35 10.99 5.63
C LEU A 66 0.58 12.30 5.54
N LYS A 67 -0.65 12.35 6.12
CA LYS A 67 -1.57 13.52 6.10
C LYS A 67 -1.84 14.04 4.69
N LYS A 68 -1.98 13.11 3.72
CA LYS A 68 -2.21 13.40 2.30
C LYS A 68 -3.57 12.88 1.83
N GLN A 69 -3.89 13.16 0.57
CA GLN A 69 -5.09 12.64 -0.08
C GLN A 69 -4.76 11.31 -0.76
N LEU A 70 -5.49 10.26 -0.39
CA LEU A 70 -5.33 8.95 -1.03
C LEU A 70 -5.80 8.98 -2.48
N LYS A 71 -4.96 8.46 -3.37
CA LYS A 71 -5.30 7.94 -4.69
C LYS A 71 -4.89 6.48 -4.72
N ALA A 72 -5.78 5.58 -5.10
CA ALA A 72 -5.48 4.15 -5.15
C ALA A 72 -6.04 3.51 -6.43
N MET A 73 -5.25 2.61 -7.01
CA MET A 73 -5.61 1.88 -8.21
C MET A 73 -6.39 0.62 -7.83
N VAL A 74 -7.59 0.44 -8.39
CA VAL A 74 -8.49 -0.69 -8.10
C VAL A 74 -8.91 -1.35 -9.40
N ILE A 75 -9.02 -2.69 -9.43
CA ILE A 75 -9.50 -3.42 -10.61
C ILE A 75 -10.93 -2.96 -10.96
N GLU A 76 -11.19 -2.76 -12.26
CA GLU A 76 -12.48 -2.20 -12.75
C GLU A 76 -13.70 -3.01 -12.31
N SER A 77 -13.60 -4.34 -12.24
CA SER A 77 -14.68 -5.19 -11.73
C SER A 77 -15.02 -4.89 -10.27
N GLN A 78 -14.00 -4.67 -9.43
CA GLN A 78 -14.18 -4.32 -8.03
C GLN A 78 -14.77 -2.90 -7.88
N MET A 79 -14.34 -1.95 -8.72
CA MET A 79 -14.91 -0.61 -8.75
C MET A 79 -16.39 -0.61 -9.16
N LYS A 80 -16.79 -1.52 -10.09
CA LYS A 80 -18.20 -1.71 -10.47
C LYS A 80 -19.03 -2.36 -9.38
N ALA A 81 -18.45 -3.34 -8.66
CA ALA A 81 -19.11 -4.00 -7.54
C ALA A 81 -19.28 -3.07 -6.33
N PHE A 82 -18.33 -2.17 -6.11
CA PHE A 82 -18.32 -1.23 -5.00
C PHE A 82 -18.12 0.23 -5.49
N PRO A 83 -19.14 0.85 -6.12
CA PRO A 83 -19.02 2.18 -6.72
C PRO A 83 -18.67 3.29 -5.72
N ILE A 84 -18.87 3.04 -4.43
CA ILE A 84 -18.55 3.97 -3.34
C ILE A 84 -17.04 4.28 -3.29
N LEU A 85 -16.18 3.35 -3.73
CA LEU A 85 -14.72 3.50 -3.70
C LEU A 85 -14.21 4.72 -4.46
N LYS A 86 -14.92 5.17 -5.51
CA LYS A 86 -14.56 6.39 -6.26
C LYS A 86 -14.58 7.66 -5.40
N TYR A 87 -15.41 7.69 -4.36
CA TYR A 87 -15.49 8.85 -3.46
C TYR A 87 -14.35 8.90 -2.44
N PHE A 88 -13.61 7.81 -2.30
CA PHE A 88 -12.49 7.67 -1.37
C PHE A 88 -11.12 7.86 -2.03
N GLY A 89 -11.11 8.27 -3.32
CA GLY A 89 -9.89 8.50 -4.09
C GLY A 89 -9.45 7.28 -4.91
N CYS A 90 -10.29 6.23 -5.00
CA CYS A 90 -9.98 5.09 -5.84
C CYS A 90 -10.37 5.35 -7.29
N PHE A 91 -9.51 4.95 -8.24
CA PHE A 91 -9.77 4.96 -9.67
C PHE A 91 -9.52 3.56 -10.27
N SER A 92 -10.24 3.25 -11.36
CA SER A 92 -10.20 1.89 -11.90
C SER A 92 -9.04 1.67 -12.86
N VAL A 93 -8.49 0.45 -12.83
CA VAL A 93 -7.60 -0.09 -13.85
C VAL A 93 -8.26 -1.31 -14.50
N SER A 94 -8.15 -1.42 -15.82
CA SER A 94 -8.65 -2.54 -16.61
C SER A 94 -7.49 -3.24 -17.29
N LYS A 95 -7.57 -4.57 -17.43
CA LYS A 95 -6.57 -5.36 -18.19
C LYS A 95 -6.62 -5.10 -19.71
N LYS A 96 -7.63 -4.35 -20.21
CA LYS A 96 -7.72 -3.95 -21.62
C LYS A 96 -6.69 -2.85 -21.90
N SER A 97 -5.84 -3.04 -22.89
CA SER A 97 -4.63 -2.25 -23.17
C SER A 97 -4.84 -0.73 -23.17
N ARG A 98 -5.81 -0.21 -23.89
CA ARG A 98 -6.07 1.24 -23.97
C ARG A 98 -6.51 1.83 -22.63
N SER A 99 -7.47 1.21 -21.97
CA SER A 99 -7.95 1.66 -20.66
C SER A 99 -6.90 1.53 -19.55
N MET A 100 -5.98 0.56 -19.67
CA MET A 100 -4.85 0.43 -18.75
C MET A 100 -3.89 1.62 -18.87
N ILE A 101 -3.54 2.01 -20.10
CA ILE A 101 -2.69 3.18 -20.36
C ILE A 101 -3.31 4.45 -19.78
N ASP A 102 -4.62 4.67 -19.98
CA ASP A 102 -5.32 5.82 -19.39
C ASP A 102 -5.21 5.85 -17.85
N SER A 103 -5.29 4.68 -17.22
CA SER A 103 -5.19 4.57 -15.76
C SER A 103 -3.77 4.83 -15.25
N LEU A 104 -2.76 4.36 -15.99
CA LEU A 104 -1.35 4.60 -15.66
C LEU A 104 -0.96 6.07 -15.89
N ASN A 105 -1.47 6.70 -16.95
CA ASN A 105 -1.31 8.14 -17.18
C ASN A 105 -1.93 8.95 -16.04
N TYR A 106 -3.13 8.57 -15.62
CA TYR A 106 -3.81 9.23 -14.49
C TYR A 106 -3.04 9.06 -13.17
N ALA A 107 -2.46 7.90 -12.95
CA ALA A 107 -1.60 7.65 -11.79
C ALA A 107 -0.35 8.55 -11.82
N ALA A 108 0.35 8.61 -12.97
CA ALA A 108 1.53 9.47 -13.13
C ALA A 108 1.17 10.96 -12.96
N GLU A 109 0.05 11.40 -13.54
CA GLU A 109 -0.42 12.79 -13.43
C GLU A 109 -0.78 13.15 -11.98
N SER A 110 -1.36 12.22 -11.22
CA SER A 110 -1.72 12.47 -9.83
C SER A 110 -0.52 12.75 -8.91
N LEU A 111 0.68 12.28 -9.29
CA LEU A 111 1.91 12.58 -8.55
C LEU A 111 2.39 14.03 -8.68
N LYS A 112 1.82 14.82 -9.58
CA LYS A 112 2.13 16.27 -9.69
C LYS A 112 1.51 17.09 -8.56
N ASP A 113 0.48 16.57 -7.90
CA ASP A 113 -0.16 17.23 -6.77
C ASP A 113 0.56 16.86 -5.47
N PRO A 114 1.25 17.80 -4.80
CA PRO A 114 2.00 17.52 -3.57
C PRO A 114 1.12 17.06 -2.42
N THR A 115 -0.19 17.28 -2.49
CA THR A 115 -1.13 16.83 -1.45
C THR A 115 -1.53 15.36 -1.61
N VAL A 116 -1.12 14.71 -2.69
CA VAL A 116 -1.52 13.33 -3.02
C VAL A 116 -0.53 12.29 -2.48
N MET A 117 -1.07 11.19 -1.98
CA MET A 117 -0.40 9.91 -1.85
C MET A 117 -1.00 8.92 -2.85
N LEU A 118 -0.21 8.47 -3.82
CA LEU A 118 -0.57 7.40 -4.72
C LEU A 118 -0.20 6.05 -4.07
N GLY A 119 -1.20 5.24 -3.77
CA GLY A 119 -1.00 3.88 -3.25
C GLY A 119 -1.06 2.85 -4.37
N ILE A 120 -0.05 2.01 -4.46
CA ILE A 120 0.04 0.93 -5.45
C ILE A 120 0.44 -0.36 -4.75
N TYR A 121 -0.26 -1.43 -5.13
CA TYR A 121 0.12 -2.80 -4.81
C TYR A 121 0.83 -3.38 -6.05
N PRO A 122 2.18 -3.39 -6.05
CA PRO A 122 2.94 -3.67 -7.27
C PRO A 122 2.78 -5.10 -7.79
N GLN A 123 2.24 -6.00 -6.98
CA GLN A 123 1.90 -7.39 -7.36
C GLN A 123 0.76 -7.48 -8.39
N GLY A 124 -0.08 -6.44 -8.51
CA GLY A 124 -1.24 -6.43 -9.42
C GLY A 124 -2.36 -7.42 -9.07
N GLY A 125 -2.34 -8.00 -7.88
CA GLY A 125 -3.34 -8.94 -7.37
C GLY A 125 -3.14 -9.30 -5.92
N LEU A 126 -4.09 -10.05 -5.36
CA LEU A 126 -4.01 -10.61 -4.01
C LEU A 126 -3.19 -11.90 -4.03
N TYR A 127 -2.18 -11.98 -3.19
CA TYR A 127 -1.33 -13.17 -3.05
C TYR A 127 -1.12 -13.51 -1.58
N SER A 128 -0.63 -14.73 -1.33
CA SER A 128 -0.30 -15.19 0.01
C SER A 128 0.75 -14.29 0.66
N MET A 129 0.55 -13.94 1.92
CA MET A 129 1.55 -13.22 2.72
C MET A 129 2.80 -14.07 3.06
N HIS A 130 2.73 -15.38 2.81
CA HIS A 130 3.84 -16.30 3.04
C HIS A 130 4.84 -16.36 1.87
N LEU A 131 4.58 -15.61 0.78
CA LEU A 131 5.54 -15.54 -0.33
C LEU A 131 6.92 -15.08 0.16
N ASN A 132 7.95 -15.68 -0.42
CA ASN A 132 9.33 -15.28 -0.13
C ASN A 132 9.77 -14.08 -0.97
N LYS A 133 9.12 -13.84 -2.11
CA LYS A 133 9.43 -12.73 -3.02
C LYS A 133 8.16 -12.10 -3.58
N ILE A 134 8.18 -10.78 -3.69
CA ILE A 134 7.13 -9.98 -4.30
C ILE A 134 7.59 -9.61 -5.72
N HIS A 135 6.78 -9.94 -6.73
CA HIS A 135 7.05 -9.58 -8.12
C HIS A 135 6.23 -8.36 -8.52
N PHE A 136 6.87 -7.42 -9.21
CA PHE A 136 6.24 -6.20 -9.70
C PHE A 136 5.69 -6.39 -11.10
N VAL A 137 4.44 -5.99 -11.32
CA VAL A 137 3.87 -5.92 -12.67
C VAL A 137 4.38 -4.71 -13.44
N PRO A 138 4.47 -4.77 -14.79
CA PRO A 138 5.14 -3.73 -15.61
C PRO A 138 4.56 -2.30 -15.51
N GLY A 139 3.35 -2.13 -14.97
CA GLY A 139 2.69 -0.82 -14.87
C GLY A 139 3.48 0.24 -14.13
N LEU A 140 4.31 -0.15 -13.16
CA LEU A 140 5.12 0.78 -12.37
C LEU A 140 6.19 1.49 -13.20
N ALA A 141 6.86 0.75 -14.10
CA ALA A 141 7.86 1.32 -15.02
C ALA A 141 7.24 2.40 -15.93
N TYR A 142 5.99 2.18 -16.38
CA TYR A 142 5.25 3.16 -17.18
C TYR A 142 5.00 4.46 -16.38
N ILE A 143 4.56 4.34 -15.12
CA ILE A 143 4.32 5.50 -14.24
C ILE A 143 5.61 6.30 -14.05
N PHE A 144 6.73 5.65 -13.78
CA PHE A 144 8.03 6.34 -13.62
C PHE A 144 8.47 7.09 -14.86
N LYS A 145 8.30 6.47 -16.04
CA LYS A 145 8.62 7.12 -17.32
C LYS A 145 7.85 8.43 -17.50
N HIS A 146 6.55 8.45 -17.14
CA HIS A 146 5.67 9.60 -17.33
C HIS A 146 5.73 10.62 -16.16
N ALA A 147 6.20 10.21 -14.99
CA ALA A 147 6.46 11.07 -13.84
C ALA A 147 7.95 11.43 -13.65
N LYS A 148 8.80 11.26 -14.68
CA LYS A 148 10.26 11.40 -14.57
C LYS A 148 10.70 12.74 -13.96
N ASN A 149 10.04 13.85 -14.36
CA ASN A 149 10.38 15.21 -13.94
C ASN A 149 9.53 15.70 -12.75
N VAL A 150 8.74 14.83 -12.15
CA VAL A 150 7.89 15.18 -10.99
C VAL A 150 8.64 14.88 -9.70
N PRO A 151 8.77 15.84 -8.78
CA PRO A 151 9.33 15.59 -7.46
C PRO A 151 8.30 14.86 -6.58
N PHE A 152 8.57 13.60 -6.25
CA PHE A 152 7.77 12.82 -5.30
C PHE A 152 8.66 11.90 -4.47
N GLN A 153 8.21 11.59 -3.26
CA GLN A 153 8.86 10.63 -2.38
C GLN A 153 8.33 9.21 -2.67
N VAL A 154 9.20 8.22 -2.55
CA VAL A 154 8.80 6.81 -2.64
C VAL A 154 8.95 6.15 -1.28
N PHE A 155 7.90 5.48 -0.84
CA PHE A 155 7.90 4.69 0.39
C PHE A 155 7.55 3.23 0.09
N PHE A 156 8.22 2.34 0.75
CA PHE A 156 7.84 0.94 0.84
C PHE A 156 7.10 0.71 2.15
N GLY A 157 6.02 -0.03 2.08
CA GLY A 157 5.28 -0.51 3.22
C GLY A 157 5.16 -2.02 3.17
N VAL A 158 5.34 -2.69 4.29
CA VAL A 158 5.14 -4.13 4.43
C VAL A 158 4.21 -4.38 5.60
N THR A 159 3.10 -5.05 5.33
CA THR A 159 2.19 -5.51 6.37
C THR A 159 2.36 -7.01 6.59
N LEU A 160 2.55 -7.40 7.85
CA LEU A 160 2.62 -8.79 8.31
C LEU A 160 1.55 -9.03 9.36
N LEU A 161 0.97 -10.24 9.37
CA LEU A 161 -0.08 -10.63 10.30
C LEU A 161 0.39 -11.82 11.15
N ASP A 162 0.15 -11.73 12.46
CA ASP A 162 0.31 -12.83 13.40
C ASP A 162 -0.93 -12.92 14.31
N TYR A 163 -1.35 -14.12 14.63
CA TYR A 163 -2.44 -14.37 15.58
C TYR A 163 -1.92 -14.51 17.00
N LEU A 164 -0.85 -15.30 17.18
CA LEU A 164 -0.28 -15.67 18.48
C LEU A 164 -1.39 -16.06 19.46
N GLU A 165 -1.41 -15.43 20.64
CA GLU A 165 -2.45 -15.63 21.66
C GLU A 165 -3.79 -14.91 21.33
N ASN A 166 -3.85 -14.15 20.25
CA ASN A 166 -5.02 -13.34 19.91
C ASN A 166 -6.00 -14.11 19.03
N TYR A 167 -7.28 -13.96 19.29
CA TYR A 167 -8.35 -14.48 18.41
C TYR A 167 -8.38 -13.82 17.03
N LYS A 168 -7.97 -12.55 16.95
CA LYS A 168 -7.84 -11.79 15.70
C LYS A 168 -6.37 -11.46 15.47
N PRO A 169 -5.93 -11.37 14.19
CA PRO A 169 -4.53 -11.08 13.92
C PRO A 169 -4.13 -9.66 14.37
N VAL A 170 -2.89 -9.53 14.77
CA VAL A 170 -2.19 -8.25 14.91
C VAL A 170 -1.59 -7.91 13.54
N ALA A 171 -1.92 -6.75 13.00
CA ALA A 171 -1.28 -6.23 11.78
C ALA A 171 -0.08 -5.35 12.18
N ARG A 172 1.12 -5.73 11.75
CA ARG A 172 2.33 -4.93 11.92
C ARG A 172 2.73 -4.35 10.58
N VAL A 173 2.87 -3.02 10.53
CA VAL A 173 3.20 -2.31 9.31
C VAL A 173 4.57 -1.67 9.47
N TYR A 174 5.49 -2.06 8.61
CA TYR A 174 6.85 -1.55 8.52
C TYR A 174 6.96 -0.61 7.33
N PHE A 175 7.79 0.42 7.46
CA PHE A 175 7.99 1.41 6.40
C PHE A 175 9.47 1.68 6.17
N THR A 176 9.81 2.08 4.95
CA THR A 176 11.09 2.71 4.63
C THR A 176 10.93 3.68 3.47
N SER A 177 11.74 4.73 3.43
CA SER A 177 11.90 5.57 2.24
C SER A 177 12.81 4.87 1.23
N TYR A 178 12.51 5.06 -0.05
CA TYR A 178 13.38 4.61 -1.14
C TYR A 178 13.94 5.82 -1.88
N GLU A 179 15.25 5.97 -1.85
CA GLU A 179 15.97 7.10 -2.47
C GLU A 179 16.82 6.66 -3.67
N GLY A 180 16.70 5.38 -4.09
CA GLY A 180 17.41 4.85 -5.23
C GLY A 180 16.81 5.29 -6.58
N GLU A 181 17.32 4.72 -7.64
CA GLU A 181 16.85 5.00 -9.00
C GLU A 181 15.38 4.59 -9.19
N ARG A 182 14.63 5.40 -9.93
CA ARG A 182 13.24 5.12 -10.31
C ARG A 182 13.16 4.11 -11.46
N ASP A 183 13.84 2.99 -11.28
CA ASP A 183 13.81 1.81 -12.13
C ASP A 183 13.01 0.70 -11.46
N SER A 184 12.10 0.08 -12.21
CA SER A 184 11.16 -0.92 -11.65
C SER A 184 11.87 -2.17 -11.13
N ASN A 185 12.96 -2.61 -11.79
CA ASN A 185 13.67 -3.83 -11.40
C ASN A 185 14.51 -3.58 -10.14
N LYS A 186 15.26 -2.46 -10.12
CA LYS A 186 16.04 -2.05 -8.94
C LYS A 186 15.13 -1.83 -7.72
N MET A 187 13.95 -1.27 -7.96
CA MET A 187 12.97 -1.04 -6.92
C MET A 187 12.33 -2.34 -6.42
N GLU A 188 12.08 -3.31 -7.31
CA GLU A 188 11.63 -4.66 -6.92
C GLU A 188 12.67 -5.35 -6.04
N GLU A 189 13.96 -5.28 -6.41
CA GLU A 189 15.06 -5.84 -5.61
C GLU A 189 15.14 -5.18 -4.23
N ALA A 190 15.14 -3.85 -4.18
CA ALA A 190 15.18 -3.11 -2.92
C ALA A 190 13.96 -3.39 -2.04
N TYR A 191 12.77 -3.47 -2.66
CA TYR A 191 11.55 -3.83 -1.95
C TYR A 191 11.63 -5.22 -1.33
N ASN A 192 12.18 -6.19 -2.07
CA ASN A 192 12.32 -7.57 -1.57
C ASN A 192 13.35 -7.68 -0.44
N LEU A 193 14.44 -6.94 -0.48
CA LEU A 193 15.39 -6.85 0.64
C LEU A 193 14.69 -6.29 1.90
N PHE A 194 13.92 -5.22 1.74
CA PHE A 194 13.15 -4.65 2.83
C PHE A 194 12.08 -5.63 3.34
N TYR A 195 11.36 -6.30 2.44
CA TYR A 195 10.34 -7.29 2.78
C TYR A 195 10.92 -8.44 3.63
N GLN A 196 12.10 -8.97 3.27
CA GLN A 196 12.78 -10.00 4.02
C GLN A 196 13.26 -9.49 5.39
N SER A 197 13.79 -8.27 5.45
CA SER A 197 14.17 -7.62 6.72
C SER A 197 12.96 -7.50 7.66
N CYS A 198 11.80 -7.07 7.15
CA CYS A 198 10.57 -7.00 7.94
C CYS A 198 10.14 -8.37 8.48
N LYS A 199 10.20 -9.43 7.65
CA LYS A 199 9.90 -10.80 8.09
C LYS A 199 10.83 -11.24 9.22
N GLN A 200 12.12 -11.00 9.08
CA GLN A 200 13.11 -11.33 10.13
C GLN A 200 12.87 -10.54 11.42
N GLN A 201 12.61 -9.24 11.31
CA GLN A 201 12.29 -8.41 12.49
C GLN A 201 11.01 -8.91 13.18
N ASN A 202 9.98 -9.25 12.40
CA ASN A 202 8.72 -9.74 12.93
C ASN A 202 8.89 -11.10 13.63
N GLN A 203 9.71 -12.00 13.09
CA GLN A 203 10.02 -13.29 13.70
C GLN A 203 10.76 -13.13 15.03
N ARG A 204 11.70 -12.17 15.13
CA ARG A 204 12.46 -11.90 16.37
C ARG A 204 11.58 -11.44 17.54
N LEU A 205 10.43 -10.82 17.27
CA LEU A 205 9.49 -10.37 18.31
C LEU A 205 8.91 -11.54 19.11
N TYR A 206 8.87 -12.73 18.52
CA TYR A 206 8.22 -13.92 19.09
C TYR A 206 9.08 -15.19 18.91
N ARG A 207 10.39 -15.01 18.87
CA ARG A 207 11.31 -16.14 18.85
C ARG A 207 11.26 -16.85 20.21
N PRO A 208 11.14 -18.21 20.23
CA PRO A 208 11.24 -18.92 21.48
C PRO A 208 12.62 -18.68 22.14
N PRO A 209 12.72 -18.77 23.47
CA PRO A 209 14.00 -18.70 24.15
C PRO A 209 15.01 -19.70 23.55
N GLU A 210 16.29 -19.33 23.47
CA GLU A 210 17.32 -20.18 22.84
C GLU A 210 17.40 -21.58 23.48
N SER A 211 17.10 -21.70 24.77
CA SER A 211 17.01 -22.97 25.50
C SER A 211 15.94 -23.95 24.97
N VAL A 212 15.00 -23.50 24.13
CA VAL A 212 13.94 -24.34 23.54
C VAL A 212 14.30 -24.77 22.14
N VAL A 213 15.18 -24.02 21.45
CA VAL A 213 15.58 -24.32 20.05
C VAL A 213 16.57 -25.50 20.01
N ASP A 214 17.36 -25.70 21.06
CA ASP A 214 18.34 -26.78 21.14
C ASP A 214 17.73 -28.10 21.66
N ALA A 215 16.43 -28.13 21.97
CA ALA A 215 15.72 -29.28 22.53
C ALA A 215 14.90 -30.09 21.51
N VAL A 216 14.95 -29.74 20.20
CA VAL A 216 14.32 -30.42 19.05
C VAL A 216 15.41 -30.81 18.08
#